data_6432393983afc8cf38f252a74cb92f20
#
_entry.id   6432393983afc8cf38f252a74cb92f20
#
_cell.length_a   1.000
_cell.length_b   1.000
_cell.length_c   1.000
_cell.angle_alpha   90.00
_cell.angle_beta   90.00
_cell.angle_gamma   90.00
#
_symmetry.space_group_name_H-M   'P 1'
#
loop_
_entity.id
_entity.type
_entity.pdbx_description
1 polymer ?
#
loop_
_entity_poly.entity_id
_entity_poly.type
_entity_poly.pdbx_seq_one_letter_code
_entity_poly.pdbx_strand_id
1 'polypeptide(L)'
;MSWRWATCAVIAVLGLPACDSGGSEAEKERESSDAPAAQTVRAFYAAADKAAGEQACALLTANGIRTVVRAATRAACVQTIDGFVPGSFTGSDGELLQVEGVEERGDGFDVEAVVKGRSAGVYSVVKRDGRLLIDRFEPEEG
;
A
#
# COMPACT_ATOMS: atom_id res chain seq x y z
N MET A 1 -25.97 -30.69 61.55
CA MET A 1 -26.66 -30.85 60.29
C MET A 1 -25.72 -30.48 59.16
N SER A 2 -25.43 -31.45 58.45
CA SER A 2 -24.42 -31.46 57.39
C SER A 2 -24.84 -30.69 56.17
N TRP A 3 -23.94 -29.85 55.66
CA TRP A 3 -24.03 -29.35 54.32
C TRP A 3 -22.78 -29.47 53.58
N ARG A 4 -22.91 -30.18 52.68
CA ARG A 4 -21.92 -30.62 51.70
C ARG A 4 -22.03 -29.68 50.48
N TRP A 5 -21.10 -28.80 50.17
CA TRP A 5 -19.95 -29.03 49.37
C TRP A 5 -20.22 -29.44 47.96
N ALA A 6 -20.37 -28.55 47.18
CA ALA A 6 -20.09 -28.76 45.77
C ALA A 6 -18.77 -28.05 45.46
N THR A 7 -17.78 -28.81 45.35
CA THR A 7 -16.49 -28.43 44.83
C THR A 7 -16.67 -28.22 43.34
N CYS A 8 -16.79 -27.04 42.90
CA CYS A 8 -16.60 -26.70 41.51
C CYS A 8 -15.12 -26.82 41.23
N ALA A 9 -14.73 -27.92 40.62
CA ALA A 9 -13.47 -28.02 39.96
C ALA A 9 -13.44 -26.99 38.81
N VAL A 10 -12.77 -25.94 39.05
CA VAL A 10 -12.36 -25.05 37.99
C VAL A 10 -11.31 -25.80 37.18
N ILE A 11 -11.75 -26.40 36.12
CA ILE A 11 -10.83 -26.82 35.08
C ILE A 11 -10.45 -25.49 34.39
N ALA A 12 -9.37 -24.96 34.83
CA ALA A 12 -8.63 -24.01 34.04
C ALA A 12 -8.15 -24.77 32.80
N VAL A 13 -8.95 -24.77 31.79
CA VAL A 13 -8.47 -25.04 30.46
C VAL A 13 -7.57 -23.86 30.14
N LEU A 14 -6.33 -24.03 30.42
CA LEU A 14 -5.27 -23.27 29.83
C LEU A 14 -5.26 -23.59 28.35
N GLY A 15 -6.26 -23.08 27.69
CA GLY A 15 -6.13 -22.81 26.28
C GLY A 15 -5.07 -21.75 26.17
N LEU A 16 -3.86 -22.16 26.13
CA LEU A 16 -2.81 -21.32 25.61
C LEU A 16 -3.23 -21.01 24.19
N PRO A 17 -3.54 -19.75 23.87
CA PRO A 17 -3.39 -19.38 22.51
C PRO A 17 -1.93 -19.67 22.22
N ALA A 18 -1.69 -20.59 21.36
CA ALA A 18 -0.41 -20.64 20.71
C ALA A 18 -0.25 -19.23 20.16
N CYS A 19 0.57 -18.46 20.82
CA CYS A 19 1.09 -17.25 20.23
C CYS A 19 1.91 -17.75 19.06
N ASP A 20 1.24 -17.90 17.97
CA ASP A 20 1.90 -18.03 16.71
C ASP A 20 2.55 -16.68 16.46
N SER A 21 3.76 -16.55 16.95
CA SER A 21 4.60 -15.38 16.77
C SER A 21 5.16 -15.32 15.34
N GLY A 22 4.63 -16.13 14.47
CA GLY A 22 4.90 -16.10 13.05
C GLY A 22 3.58 -15.95 12.33
N GLY A 23 3.06 -14.73 12.20
CA GLY A 23 2.05 -14.46 11.20
C GLY A 23 2.54 -15.06 9.88
N SER A 24 1.73 -15.87 9.22
CA SER A 24 2.10 -16.41 7.93
C SER A 24 2.49 -15.25 7.02
N GLU A 25 3.44 -15.44 6.12
CA GLU A 25 3.84 -14.41 5.16
C GLU A 25 2.63 -13.85 4.41
N ALA A 26 1.62 -14.68 4.18
CA ALA A 26 0.34 -14.28 3.58
C ALA A 26 -0.46 -13.27 4.44
N GLU A 27 -0.42 -13.35 5.77
CA GLU A 27 -1.04 -12.37 6.65
C GLU A 27 -0.27 -11.05 6.66
N LYS A 28 1.05 -11.11 6.67
CA LYS A 28 1.92 -9.94 6.52
C LYS A 28 1.71 -9.24 5.18
N GLU A 29 1.60 -9.98 4.10
CA GLU A 29 1.33 -9.44 2.77
C GLU A 29 -0.06 -8.77 2.71
N ARG A 30 -1.07 -9.35 3.32
CA ARG A 30 -2.41 -8.75 3.41
C ARG A 30 -2.42 -7.49 4.24
N GLU A 31 -1.81 -7.50 5.40
CA GLU A 31 -1.71 -6.34 6.28
C GLU A 31 -0.96 -5.19 5.59
N SER A 32 0.14 -5.49 4.90
CA SER A 32 0.89 -4.51 4.11
C SER A 32 0.08 -3.98 2.93
N SER A 33 -0.66 -4.86 2.26
CA SER A 33 -1.50 -4.50 1.12
C SER A 33 -2.66 -3.57 1.50
N ASP A 34 -3.19 -3.70 2.71
CA ASP A 34 -4.31 -2.91 3.22
C ASP A 34 -3.86 -1.62 3.93
N ALA A 35 -2.56 -1.43 4.14
CA ALA A 35 -2.03 -0.23 4.76
C ALA A 35 -2.43 1.04 3.96
N PRO A 36 -2.76 2.16 4.63
CA PRO A 36 -3.16 3.40 3.94
C PRO A 36 -2.16 3.90 2.90
N ALA A 37 -0.87 3.75 3.16
CA ALA A 37 0.17 4.12 2.20
C ALA A 37 0.15 3.22 0.94
N ALA A 38 -0.07 1.93 1.09
CA ALA A 38 -0.26 1.00 -0.03
C ALA A 38 -1.50 1.36 -0.83
N GLN A 39 -2.59 1.72 -0.17
CA GLN A 39 -3.82 2.17 -0.83
C GLN A 39 -3.61 3.45 -1.65
N THR A 40 -2.75 4.35 -1.20
CA THR A 40 -2.38 5.55 -1.94
C THR A 40 -1.67 5.19 -3.26
N VAL A 41 -0.73 4.27 -3.23
CA VAL A 41 -0.05 3.77 -4.44
C VAL A 41 -1.03 3.07 -5.37
N ARG A 42 -1.92 2.23 -4.84
CA ARG A 42 -2.96 1.56 -5.63
C ARG A 42 -3.92 2.55 -6.27
N ALA A 43 -4.35 3.57 -5.53
CA ALA A 43 -5.24 4.62 -6.04
C ALA A 43 -4.59 5.40 -7.18
N PHE A 44 -3.29 5.70 -7.08
CA PHE A 44 -2.54 6.34 -8.16
C PHE A 44 -2.58 5.49 -9.44
N TYR A 45 -2.24 4.22 -9.35
CA TYR A 45 -2.25 3.34 -10.52
C TYR A 45 -3.67 3.12 -11.08
N ALA A 46 -4.66 2.99 -10.22
CA ALA A 46 -6.05 2.85 -10.65
C ALA A 46 -6.53 4.08 -11.43
N ALA A 47 -6.15 5.28 -11.00
CA ALA A 47 -6.46 6.51 -11.71
C ALA A 47 -5.67 6.62 -13.03
N ALA A 48 -4.38 6.27 -13.02
CA ALA A 48 -3.54 6.28 -14.23
C ALA A 48 -4.04 5.29 -15.30
N ASP A 49 -4.45 4.09 -14.88
CA ASP A 49 -5.02 3.08 -15.78
C ASP A 49 -6.40 3.45 -16.36
N LYS A 50 -7.07 4.40 -15.75
CA LYS A 50 -8.31 5.00 -16.29
C LYS A 50 -8.05 6.25 -17.12
N ALA A 51 -6.79 6.62 -17.35
CA ALA A 51 -6.39 7.88 -17.95
C ALA A 51 -7.05 9.10 -17.26
N ALA A 52 -7.19 9.03 -15.93
CA ALA A 52 -7.77 10.08 -15.09
C ALA A 52 -6.66 10.96 -14.49
N GLY A 53 -6.06 11.80 -15.30
CA GLY A 53 -4.87 12.59 -14.96
C GLY A 53 -5.05 13.47 -13.74
N GLU A 54 -6.16 14.17 -13.61
CA GLU A 54 -6.44 15.01 -12.43
C GLU A 54 -6.45 14.20 -11.13
N GLN A 55 -7.07 13.04 -11.14
CA GLN A 55 -7.14 12.18 -9.97
C GLN A 55 -5.78 11.57 -9.61
N ALA A 56 -5.05 11.09 -10.61
CA ALA A 56 -3.72 10.50 -10.40
C ALA A 56 -2.72 11.55 -9.90
N CYS A 57 -2.63 12.70 -10.55
CA CYS A 57 -1.69 13.76 -10.18
C CYS A 57 -2.01 14.41 -8.83
N ALA A 58 -3.28 14.37 -8.39
CA ALA A 58 -3.66 14.81 -7.05
C ALA A 58 -3.09 13.97 -5.92
N LEU A 59 -2.65 12.74 -6.20
CA LEU A 59 -2.01 11.82 -5.25
C LEU A 59 -0.49 11.98 -5.18
N LEU A 60 0.08 12.90 -5.94
CA LEU A 60 1.51 13.14 -6.01
C LEU A 60 1.87 14.50 -5.41
N THR A 61 3.02 14.57 -4.75
CA THR A 61 3.65 15.86 -4.43
C THR A 61 4.30 16.44 -5.71
N ALA A 62 4.78 17.67 -5.66
CA ALA A 62 5.55 18.25 -6.76
C ALA A 62 6.80 17.38 -7.08
N ASN A 63 7.46 16.83 -6.07
CA ASN A 63 8.57 15.91 -6.27
C ASN A 63 8.09 14.56 -6.84
N GLY A 64 6.96 14.05 -6.39
CA GLY A 64 6.32 12.85 -6.95
C GLY A 64 6.00 12.99 -8.43
N ILE A 65 5.48 14.15 -8.84
CA ILE A 65 5.24 14.46 -10.26
C ILE A 65 6.53 14.33 -11.08
N ARG A 66 7.63 14.86 -10.58
CA ARG A 66 8.94 14.79 -11.28
C ARG A 66 9.53 13.38 -11.31
N THR A 67 9.39 12.62 -10.24
CA THR A 67 10.07 11.31 -10.12
C THR A 67 9.22 10.15 -10.64
N VAL A 68 7.91 10.21 -10.47
CA VAL A 68 7.00 9.12 -10.88
C VAL A 68 6.55 9.31 -12.34
N VAL A 69 6.04 10.49 -12.68
CA VAL A 69 5.50 10.77 -14.03
C VAL A 69 6.55 11.38 -14.94
N ARG A 70 7.63 11.92 -14.38
CA ARG A 70 8.69 12.66 -15.08
C ARG A 70 8.17 13.91 -15.78
N ALA A 71 7.17 14.54 -15.20
CA ALA A 71 6.61 15.80 -15.66
C ALA A 71 7.15 16.95 -14.81
N ALA A 72 7.26 18.15 -15.41
CA ALA A 72 7.78 19.32 -14.70
C ALA A 72 6.71 20.01 -13.85
N THR A 73 5.45 19.95 -14.27
CA THR A 73 4.32 20.64 -13.63
C THR A 73 3.11 19.73 -13.48
N ARG A 74 2.17 20.12 -12.63
CA ARG A 74 0.91 19.39 -12.49
C ARG A 74 0.13 19.35 -13.83
N ALA A 75 0.08 20.44 -14.58
CA ALA A 75 -0.60 20.45 -15.88
C ALA A 75 0.03 19.45 -16.86
N ALA A 76 1.36 19.37 -16.90
CA ALA A 76 2.06 18.40 -17.72
C ALA A 76 1.84 16.96 -17.23
N CYS A 77 1.75 16.74 -15.91
CA CYS A 77 1.39 15.46 -15.33
C CYS A 77 0.02 14.99 -15.81
N VAL A 78 -0.99 15.85 -15.70
CA VAL A 78 -2.35 15.56 -16.13
C VAL A 78 -2.40 15.20 -17.61
N GLN A 79 -1.78 16.01 -18.47
CA GLN A 79 -1.72 15.75 -19.91
C GLN A 79 -1.03 14.41 -20.22
N THR A 80 0.04 14.10 -19.51
CA THR A 80 0.78 12.85 -19.71
C THR A 80 -0.11 11.66 -19.39
N ILE A 81 -0.79 11.69 -18.24
CA ILE A 81 -1.64 10.56 -17.81
C ILE A 81 -2.90 10.45 -18.65
N ASP A 82 -3.53 11.58 -19.03
CA ASP A 82 -4.70 11.58 -19.90
C ASP A 82 -4.40 11.00 -21.30
N GLY A 83 -3.14 11.01 -21.70
CA GLY A 83 -2.67 10.41 -22.95
C GLY A 83 -2.42 8.91 -22.88
N PHE A 84 -2.53 8.28 -21.71
CA PHE A 84 -2.28 6.86 -21.57
C PHE A 84 -3.43 6.01 -22.11
N VAL A 85 -3.08 4.81 -22.57
CA VAL A 85 -4.09 3.81 -22.94
C VAL A 85 -4.65 3.20 -21.65
N PRO A 86 -5.98 3.19 -21.45
CA PRO A 86 -6.58 2.56 -20.28
C PRO A 86 -6.11 1.12 -20.07
N GLY A 87 -5.77 0.78 -18.83
CA GLY A 87 -5.26 -0.55 -18.44
C GLY A 87 -3.82 -0.84 -18.84
N SER A 88 -3.07 0.16 -19.32
CA SER A 88 -1.71 -0.06 -19.83
C SER A 88 -0.65 -0.26 -18.75
N PHE A 89 -0.92 0.07 -17.50
CA PHE A 89 0.06 -0.03 -16.40
C PHE A 89 -0.07 -1.29 -15.58
N THR A 90 -1.22 -1.47 -14.94
CA THR A 90 -1.43 -2.55 -13.98
C THR A 90 -2.57 -3.48 -14.36
N GLY A 91 -3.08 -3.35 -15.57
CA GLY A 91 -4.26 -4.06 -16.03
C GLY A 91 -5.55 -3.37 -15.66
N SER A 92 -6.67 -3.82 -16.20
CA SER A 92 -7.98 -3.17 -16.04
C SER A 92 -8.47 -3.11 -14.59
N ASP A 93 -8.06 -4.07 -13.77
CA ASP A 93 -8.43 -4.19 -12.35
C ASP A 93 -7.23 -4.10 -11.40
N GLY A 94 -6.08 -3.63 -11.88
CA GLY A 94 -4.86 -3.52 -11.09
C GLY A 94 -4.21 -4.86 -10.73
N GLU A 95 -4.55 -5.91 -11.43
CA GLU A 95 -4.08 -7.28 -11.16
C GLU A 95 -2.57 -7.48 -11.32
N LEU A 96 -1.90 -6.58 -12.02
CA LEU A 96 -0.45 -6.64 -12.21
C LEU A 96 0.33 -5.91 -11.11
N LEU A 97 -0.34 -5.12 -10.28
CA LEU A 97 0.29 -4.40 -9.18
C LEU A 97 0.30 -5.26 -7.92
N GLN A 98 1.47 -5.48 -7.39
CA GLN A 98 1.71 -6.22 -6.15
C GLN A 98 2.44 -5.34 -5.16
N VAL A 99 1.89 -5.15 -3.96
CA VAL A 99 2.59 -4.50 -2.85
C VAL A 99 3.27 -5.60 -2.04
N GLU A 100 4.59 -5.51 -1.93
CA GLU A 100 5.40 -6.51 -1.23
C GLU A 100 5.67 -6.13 0.22
N GLY A 101 5.71 -4.84 0.53
CA GLY A 101 5.94 -4.38 1.88
C GLY A 101 5.59 -2.90 2.08
N VAL A 102 5.35 -2.55 3.32
CA VAL A 102 5.20 -1.16 3.76
C VAL A 102 6.03 -0.99 5.01
N GLU A 103 6.94 -0.04 5.00
CA GLU A 103 7.80 0.29 6.12
C GLU A 103 7.58 1.75 6.53
N GLU A 104 7.39 1.97 7.82
CA GLU A 104 7.29 3.32 8.36
C GLU A 104 8.67 3.98 8.41
N ARG A 105 8.77 5.18 7.86
CA ARG A 105 10.01 5.96 7.86
C ARG A 105 9.76 7.41 8.23
N GLY A 106 10.28 7.81 9.38
CA GLY A 106 10.08 9.16 9.87
C GLY A 106 8.60 9.49 9.99
N ASP A 107 8.14 10.50 9.26
CA ASP A 107 6.74 10.93 9.18
C ASP A 107 6.00 10.40 7.93
N GLY A 108 6.59 9.45 7.23
CA GLY A 108 6.05 8.85 6.04
C GLY A 108 6.23 7.33 5.99
N PHE A 109 6.08 6.78 4.80
CA PHE A 109 6.15 5.34 4.56
C PHE A 109 6.90 5.05 3.27
N ASP A 110 7.65 3.96 3.26
CA ASP A 110 8.18 3.37 2.04
C ASP A 110 7.30 2.18 1.67
N VAL A 111 6.78 2.20 0.46
CA VAL A 111 5.93 1.14 -0.10
C VAL A 111 6.70 0.43 -1.19
N GLU A 112 7.03 -0.82 -0.94
CA GLU A 112 7.68 -1.69 -1.90
C GLU A 112 6.61 -2.30 -2.82
N ALA A 113 6.72 -2.04 -4.11
CA ALA A 113 5.71 -2.48 -5.06
C ALA A 113 6.35 -2.97 -6.36
N VAL A 114 5.70 -3.96 -6.94
CA VAL A 114 6.07 -4.56 -8.22
C VAL A 114 4.90 -4.48 -9.18
N VAL A 115 5.15 -4.02 -10.37
CA VAL A 115 4.23 -4.17 -11.50
C VAL A 115 4.76 -5.29 -12.38
N LYS A 116 4.04 -6.40 -12.42
CA LYS A 116 4.47 -7.61 -13.14
C LYS A 116 4.84 -7.32 -14.60
N GLY A 117 6.05 -7.73 -14.98
CA GLY A 117 6.57 -7.58 -16.33
C GLY A 117 7.04 -6.16 -16.68
N ARG A 118 7.06 -5.22 -15.73
CA ARG A 118 7.46 -3.84 -16.00
C ARG A 118 8.51 -3.28 -15.05
N SER A 119 8.17 -3.15 -13.79
CA SER A 119 9.05 -2.46 -12.83
C SER A 119 8.81 -2.92 -11.42
N ALA A 120 9.87 -2.88 -10.64
CA ALA A 120 9.84 -2.97 -9.18
C ALA A 120 10.52 -1.74 -8.61
N GLY A 121 10.10 -1.30 -7.44
CA GLY A 121 10.73 -0.18 -6.76
C GLY A 121 10.00 0.23 -5.49
N VAL A 122 10.50 1.28 -4.90
CA VAL A 122 10.01 1.83 -3.64
C VAL A 122 9.34 3.17 -3.88
N TYR A 123 8.12 3.31 -3.42
CA TYR A 123 7.38 4.57 -3.37
C TYR A 123 7.50 5.17 -1.99
N SER A 124 8.07 6.36 -1.89
CA SER A 124 8.03 7.12 -0.64
C SER A 124 6.71 7.88 -0.57
N VAL A 125 5.92 7.57 0.44
CA VAL A 125 4.61 8.19 0.70
C VAL A 125 4.74 9.09 1.93
N VAL A 126 4.33 10.33 1.79
CA VAL A 126 4.45 11.33 2.85
C VAL A 126 3.07 11.87 3.25
N LYS A 127 2.96 12.33 4.48
CA LYS A 127 1.76 12.98 4.96
C LYS A 127 1.86 14.48 4.76
N ARG A 128 0.90 15.07 4.04
CA ARG A 128 0.76 16.49 3.82
C ARG A 128 -0.68 16.91 4.08
N ASP A 129 -0.89 17.85 4.99
CA ASP A 129 -2.22 18.37 5.33
C ASP A 129 -3.26 17.27 5.66
N GLY A 130 -2.81 16.24 6.39
CA GLY A 130 -3.65 15.10 6.76
C GLY A 130 -3.88 14.07 5.65
N ARG A 131 -3.29 14.24 4.47
CA ARG A 131 -3.40 13.34 3.33
C ARG A 131 -2.08 12.64 3.06
N LEU A 132 -2.17 11.41 2.59
CA LEU A 132 -1.01 10.66 2.11
C LEU A 132 -0.82 10.92 0.62
N LEU A 133 0.38 11.31 0.24
CA LEU A 133 0.77 11.62 -1.13
C LEU A 133 2.07 10.91 -1.47
N ILE A 134 2.20 10.46 -2.69
CA ILE A 134 3.44 9.87 -3.19
C ILE A 134 4.44 11.00 -3.48
N ASP A 135 5.58 10.95 -2.83
CA ASP A 135 6.62 11.97 -2.96
C ASP A 135 7.74 11.56 -3.91
N ARG A 136 8.06 10.29 -3.99
CA ARG A 136 9.18 9.79 -4.78
C ARG A 136 9.00 8.34 -5.18
N PHE A 137 9.57 7.99 -6.31
CA PHE A 137 9.76 6.62 -6.76
C PHE A 137 11.25 6.36 -6.98
N GLU A 138 11.74 5.30 -6.39
CA GLU A 138 13.09 4.78 -6.62
C GLU A 138 12.97 3.38 -7.25
N PRO A 139 13.39 3.23 -8.51
CA PRO A 139 13.38 1.91 -9.14
C PRO A 139 14.38 0.99 -8.43
N GLU A 140 14.02 -0.26 -8.30
CA GLU A 140 14.95 -1.27 -7.86
C GLU A 140 16.00 -1.49 -8.94
N GLU A 141 17.26 -1.35 -8.57
CA GLU A 141 18.37 -1.66 -9.46
C GLU A 141 18.48 -3.16 -9.57
N GLY A 142 18.16 -3.64 -10.76
CA GLY A 142 18.29 -5.04 -11.09
C GLY A 142 19.72 -5.46 -11.38
#